data_eed3eae6aebf237966ecbd29a890d7b5
#
_entry.id   eed3eae6aebf237966ecbd29a890d7b5
#
_cell.length_a   1.000
_cell.length_b   1.000
_cell.length_c   1.000
_cell.angle_alpha   90.00
_cell.angle_beta   90.00
_cell.angle_gamma   90.00
#
_symmetry.space_group_name_H-M   'P 1'
#
loop_
_entity.id
_entity.type
_entity.pdbx_description
1 polymer ?
#
loop_
_entity_poly.entity_id
_entity_poly.type
_entity_poly.pdbx_seq_one_letter_code
_entity_poly.pdbx_strand_id
1 'polypeptide(L)'
;VERALVRAMLVDRGVAERVAERHPPASFRDGRYRELFDVLLHAPLEDDLEQIAERLAPEALRILREFTEAGAYDVVAADIGLNLSKLDVRVLEARVDEIRVAMRTATREAQDALMRERLDLEAEIRRLMPMRSPRGRPKA
;
A
#
# COMPACT_ATOMS: atom_id res chain seq x y z
N VAL A 1 -0.80 2.29 6.27
CA VAL A 1 -0.08 1.43 5.34
C VAL A 1 0.94 2.23 4.56
N GLU A 2 0.50 3.24 3.84
CA GLU A 2 1.41 4.03 3.02
C GLU A 2 2.42 4.80 3.85
N ARG A 3 1.97 5.38 4.95
CA ARG A 3 2.86 6.11 5.86
C ARG A 3 3.96 5.20 6.40
N ALA A 4 3.60 4.01 6.82
CA ALA A 4 4.57 3.06 7.38
C ALA A 4 5.62 2.65 6.34
N LEU A 5 5.19 2.43 5.11
CA LEU A 5 6.11 2.05 4.04
C LEU A 5 7.06 3.19 3.68
N VAL A 6 6.56 4.42 3.60
CA VAL A 6 7.40 5.56 3.29
C VAL A 6 8.43 5.81 4.40
N ARG A 7 8.01 5.64 5.66
CA ARG A 7 8.95 5.75 6.77
C ARG A 7 10.07 4.71 6.64
N ALA A 8 9.70 3.48 6.28
CA ALA A 8 10.70 2.43 6.08
C ALA A 8 11.66 2.77 4.94
N MET A 9 11.15 3.39 3.89
CA MET A 9 11.99 3.82 2.77
C MET A 9 13.01 4.89 3.17
N LEU A 10 12.66 5.73 4.13
CA LEU A 10 13.59 6.74 4.62
C LEU A 10 14.70 6.13 5.46
N VAL A 11 14.39 5.05 6.17
CA VAL A 11 15.40 4.34 6.96
C VAL A 11 16.31 3.53 6.04
N ASP A 12 15.73 2.88 5.05
CA ASP A 12 16.47 2.02 4.12
C ASP A 12 15.96 2.27 2.71
N ARG A 13 16.75 2.96 1.91
CA ARG A 13 16.39 3.32 0.55
C ARG A 13 16.06 2.12 -0.33
N GLY A 14 16.64 0.98 -0.06
CA GLY A 14 16.34 -0.24 -0.80
C GLY A 14 14.91 -0.71 -0.66
N VAL A 15 14.22 -0.29 0.39
CA VAL A 15 12.81 -0.64 0.59
C VAL A 15 11.95 -0.10 -0.54
N ALA A 16 12.28 1.08 -1.08
CA ALA A 16 11.51 1.65 -2.19
C ALA A 16 11.47 0.70 -3.40
N GLU A 17 12.60 0.10 -3.75
CA GLU A 17 12.63 -0.84 -4.84
C GLU A 17 11.82 -2.10 -4.54
N ARG A 18 11.92 -2.60 -3.32
CA ARG A 18 11.16 -3.79 -2.92
C ARG A 18 9.65 -3.56 -3.00
N VAL A 19 9.20 -2.39 -2.58
CA VAL A 19 7.79 -2.05 -2.67
C VAL A 19 7.38 -1.91 -4.13
N ALA A 20 8.21 -1.24 -4.93
CA ALA A 20 7.89 -0.99 -6.33
C ALA A 20 7.78 -2.27 -7.16
N GLU A 21 8.45 -3.34 -6.76
CA GLU A 21 8.32 -4.61 -7.44
C GLU A 21 6.90 -5.15 -7.43
N ARG A 22 6.12 -4.79 -6.42
CA ARG A 22 4.74 -5.25 -6.27
C ARG A 22 3.72 -4.13 -6.46
N HIS A 23 4.07 -2.93 -6.03
CA HIS A 23 3.14 -1.78 -6.06
C HIS A 23 3.90 -0.52 -6.44
N PRO A 24 3.71 -0.03 -7.68
CA PRO A 24 4.40 1.19 -8.11
C PRO A 24 3.87 2.42 -7.36
N PRO A 25 4.61 3.55 -7.40
CA PRO A 25 4.15 4.75 -6.71
C PRO A 25 2.74 5.18 -7.09
N ALA A 26 2.34 4.97 -8.33
CA ALA A 26 1.01 5.37 -8.78
C ALA A 26 -0.11 4.64 -8.04
N SER A 27 0.18 3.51 -7.38
CA SER A 27 -0.82 2.77 -6.63
C SER A 27 -1.10 3.38 -5.26
N PHE A 28 -0.25 4.28 -4.77
CA PHE A 28 -0.49 4.94 -3.51
C PHE A 28 -1.63 5.94 -3.66
N ARG A 29 -2.51 5.97 -2.68
CA ARG A 29 -3.71 6.81 -2.71
C ARG A 29 -3.44 8.23 -2.26
N ASP A 30 -2.57 8.39 -1.25
CA ASP A 30 -2.24 9.72 -0.74
C ASP A 30 -1.16 10.33 -1.62
N GLY A 31 -1.46 11.46 -2.25
CA GLY A 31 -0.54 12.11 -3.19
C GLY A 31 0.79 12.49 -2.57
N ARG A 32 0.79 12.81 -1.27
CA ARG A 32 2.03 13.18 -0.57
C ARG A 32 2.95 11.99 -0.43
N TYR A 33 2.41 10.84 -0.05
CA TYR A 33 3.20 9.61 0.07
C TYR A 33 3.59 9.09 -1.30
N ARG A 34 2.70 9.24 -2.29
CA ARG A 34 3.03 8.86 -3.66
C ARG A 34 4.24 9.62 -4.17
N GLU A 35 4.28 10.92 -3.92
CA GLU A 35 5.39 11.76 -4.34
C GLU A 35 6.68 11.38 -3.63
N LEU A 36 6.62 11.19 -2.30
CA LEU A 36 7.79 10.76 -1.55
C LEU A 36 8.32 9.42 -2.06
N PHE A 37 7.43 8.48 -2.28
CA PHE A 37 7.83 7.17 -2.80
C PHE A 37 8.50 7.31 -4.16
N ASP A 38 7.89 8.10 -5.05
CA ASP A 38 8.43 8.28 -6.39
C ASP A 38 9.83 8.90 -6.35
N VAL A 39 10.01 9.93 -5.55
CA VAL A 39 11.30 10.59 -5.43
C VAL A 39 12.34 9.65 -4.82
N LEU A 40 11.97 8.94 -3.76
CA LEU A 40 12.89 8.01 -3.10
C LEU A 40 13.27 6.86 -4.02
N LEU A 41 12.36 6.42 -4.87
CA LEU A 41 12.62 5.33 -5.79
C LEU A 41 13.61 5.73 -6.88
N HIS A 42 13.50 6.94 -7.39
CA HIS A 42 14.29 7.37 -8.54
C HIS A 42 15.53 8.19 -8.20
N ALA A 43 15.66 8.68 -6.98
CA ALA A 43 16.82 9.44 -6.58
C ALA A 43 18.04 8.52 -6.42
N PRO A 44 19.25 9.02 -6.72
CA PRO A 44 20.46 8.25 -6.46
C PRO A 44 20.54 7.83 -5.00
N LEU A 45 21.05 6.62 -4.75
CA LEU A 45 21.12 6.10 -3.39
C LEU A 45 22.01 6.92 -2.49
N GLU A 46 22.98 7.61 -3.05
CA GLU A 46 23.88 8.47 -2.30
C GLU A 46 23.30 9.83 -1.93
N ASP A 47 22.15 10.20 -2.48
CA ASP A 47 21.51 11.47 -2.13
C ASP A 47 21.09 11.47 -0.66
N ASP A 48 21.36 12.58 0.01
CA ASP A 48 20.91 12.73 1.40
C ASP A 48 19.49 13.31 1.45
N LEU A 49 18.97 13.47 2.66
CA LEU A 49 17.60 13.93 2.84
C LEU A 49 17.40 15.36 2.34
N GLU A 50 18.42 16.19 2.38
CA GLU A 50 18.27 17.55 1.87
C GLU A 50 18.13 17.57 0.36
N GLN A 51 18.88 16.72 -0.33
CA GLN A 51 18.75 16.59 -1.77
C GLN A 51 17.39 16.02 -2.17
N ILE A 52 16.89 15.08 -1.39
CA ILE A 52 15.55 14.57 -1.58
C ILE A 52 14.52 15.68 -1.38
N ALA A 53 14.69 16.48 -0.32
CA ALA A 53 13.76 17.56 0.00
C ALA A 53 13.64 18.58 -1.12
N GLU A 54 14.72 18.85 -1.82
CA GLU A 54 14.72 19.81 -2.93
C GLU A 54 13.81 19.41 -4.07
N ARG A 55 13.49 18.13 -4.18
CA ARG A 55 12.67 17.59 -5.26
C ARG A 55 11.20 17.48 -4.90
N LEU A 56 10.84 17.83 -3.66
CA LEU A 56 9.49 17.62 -3.16
C LEU A 56 8.67 18.91 -3.20
N ALA A 57 7.37 18.74 -3.50
CA ALA A 57 6.41 19.81 -3.33
C ALA A 57 6.22 20.09 -1.83
N PRO A 58 5.72 21.28 -1.46
CA PRO A 58 5.64 21.66 -0.04
C PRO A 58 4.90 20.67 0.85
N GLU A 59 3.86 20.02 0.35
CA GLU A 59 3.07 19.11 1.15
C GLU A 59 3.83 17.82 1.45
N ALA A 60 4.52 17.27 0.44
CA ALA A 60 5.36 16.10 0.65
C ALA A 60 6.56 16.42 1.51
N LEU A 61 7.12 17.61 1.34
CA LEU A 61 8.23 18.08 2.15
C LEU A 61 7.84 18.14 3.63
N ARG A 62 6.62 18.57 3.91
CA ARG A 62 6.12 18.61 5.29
C ARG A 62 6.13 17.23 5.90
N ILE A 63 5.68 16.22 5.14
CA ILE A 63 5.67 14.84 5.63
C ILE A 63 7.10 14.37 5.91
N LEU A 64 8.04 14.67 5.01
CA LEU A 64 9.43 14.29 5.21
C LEU A 64 9.97 14.89 6.52
N ARG A 65 9.67 16.16 6.77
CA ARG A 65 10.11 16.83 7.98
C ARG A 65 9.49 16.24 9.23
N GLU A 66 8.20 15.88 9.18
CA GLU A 66 7.57 15.22 10.31
C GLU A 66 8.31 13.94 10.66
N PHE A 67 8.66 13.15 9.65
CA PHE A 67 9.37 11.90 9.90
C PHE A 67 10.72 12.12 10.53
N THR A 68 11.48 13.09 10.03
CA THR A 68 12.82 13.32 10.54
C THR A 68 12.82 13.96 11.93
N GLU A 69 11.86 14.85 12.20
CA GLU A 69 11.74 15.50 13.50
C GLU A 69 11.25 14.55 14.58
N ALA A 70 10.41 13.60 14.21
CA ALA A 70 9.84 12.66 15.18
C ALA A 70 10.77 11.50 15.51
N GLY A 71 11.99 11.47 14.97
CA GLY A 71 12.88 10.34 15.21
C GLY A 71 12.39 9.09 14.52
N ALA A 72 11.93 9.24 13.28
CA ALA A 72 11.25 8.19 12.57
C ALA A 72 12.11 6.98 12.23
N TYR A 73 13.37 7.02 12.61
CA TYR A 73 14.29 5.95 12.27
C TYR A 73 14.12 4.70 13.14
N ASP A 74 13.18 4.75 14.06
CA ASP A 74 12.88 3.58 14.90
C ASP A 74 11.88 2.64 14.27
N VAL A 75 11.59 2.79 13.00
CA VAL A 75 10.62 1.95 12.30
C VAL A 75 11.09 0.50 12.31
N VAL A 76 10.18 -0.38 12.68
CA VAL A 76 10.48 -1.80 12.72
C VAL A 76 10.35 -2.38 11.31
N ALA A 77 11.46 -2.93 10.82
CA ALA A 77 11.49 -3.47 9.46
C ALA A 77 10.49 -4.62 9.26
N ALA A 78 10.13 -5.31 10.33
CA ALA A 78 9.20 -6.42 10.25
C ALA A 78 7.84 -6.02 9.71
N ASP A 79 7.49 -4.73 9.80
CA ASP A 79 6.20 -4.27 9.34
C ASP A 79 6.10 -4.15 7.82
N ILE A 80 7.22 -4.24 7.11
CA ILE A 80 7.20 -4.08 5.66
C ILE A 80 6.35 -5.17 5.00
N GLY A 81 6.58 -6.41 5.36
CA GLY A 81 5.83 -7.52 4.78
C GLY A 81 4.34 -7.41 5.05
N LEU A 82 3.99 -7.06 6.27
CA LEU A 82 2.58 -6.88 6.62
C LEU A 82 1.95 -5.75 5.82
N ASN A 83 2.64 -4.63 5.67
CA ASN A 83 2.10 -3.51 4.92
C ASN A 83 2.00 -3.80 3.43
N LEU A 84 2.93 -4.57 2.87
CA LEU A 84 2.81 -5.01 1.50
C LEU A 84 1.60 -5.91 1.31
N SER A 85 1.34 -6.82 2.26
CA SER A 85 0.14 -7.64 2.20
C SER A 85 -1.13 -6.80 2.26
N LYS A 86 -1.13 -5.74 3.06
CA LYS A 86 -2.29 -4.83 3.10
C LYS A 86 -2.52 -4.13 1.76
N LEU A 87 -1.45 -3.77 1.06
CA LEU A 87 -1.59 -3.20 -0.28
C LEU A 87 -2.13 -4.23 -1.27
N ASP A 88 -1.65 -5.47 -1.18
CA ASP A 88 -2.19 -6.55 -2.01
C ASP A 88 -3.69 -6.72 -1.77
N VAL A 89 -4.10 -6.69 -0.52
CA VAL A 89 -5.52 -6.82 -0.16
C VAL A 89 -6.33 -5.67 -0.75
N ARG A 90 -5.79 -4.45 -0.78
CA ARG A 90 -6.50 -3.32 -1.39
C ARG A 90 -6.87 -3.60 -2.85
N VAL A 91 -5.93 -4.17 -3.60
CA VAL A 91 -6.17 -4.49 -5.02
C VAL A 91 -7.29 -5.51 -5.14
N LEU A 92 -7.24 -6.54 -4.29
CA LEU A 92 -8.26 -7.59 -4.32
C LEU A 92 -9.62 -7.05 -3.89
N GLU A 93 -9.66 -6.20 -2.87
CA GLU A 93 -10.93 -5.62 -2.41
C GLU A 93 -11.52 -4.68 -3.45
N ALA A 94 -10.68 -3.94 -4.16
CA ALA A 94 -11.17 -3.08 -5.23
C ALA A 94 -11.83 -3.91 -6.33
N ARG A 95 -11.25 -5.07 -6.65
CA ARG A 95 -11.87 -5.95 -7.64
C ARG A 95 -13.17 -6.54 -7.14
N VAL A 96 -13.24 -6.90 -5.85
CA VAL A 96 -14.49 -7.39 -5.25
C VAL A 96 -15.58 -6.32 -5.37
N ASP A 97 -15.24 -5.05 -5.13
CA ASP A 97 -16.20 -3.96 -5.27
C ASP A 97 -16.65 -3.78 -6.70
N GLU A 98 -15.74 -3.89 -7.67
CA GLU A 98 -16.09 -3.84 -9.08
C GLU A 98 -17.07 -4.96 -9.45
N ILE A 99 -16.83 -6.15 -8.93
CA ILE A 99 -17.71 -7.28 -9.18
C ILE A 99 -19.09 -7.01 -8.60
N ARG A 100 -19.15 -6.46 -7.39
CA ARG A 100 -20.43 -6.14 -6.76
C ARG A 100 -21.26 -5.20 -7.63
N VAL A 101 -20.61 -4.19 -8.20
CA VAL A 101 -21.29 -3.25 -9.07
C VAL A 101 -21.70 -3.92 -10.38
N ALA A 102 -20.80 -4.70 -10.97
CA ALA A 102 -21.06 -5.37 -12.25
C ALA A 102 -22.21 -6.37 -12.14
N MET A 103 -22.39 -7.00 -10.99
CA MET A 103 -23.47 -7.98 -10.80
C MET A 103 -24.86 -7.36 -10.89
N ARG A 104 -24.99 -6.06 -10.71
CA ARG A 104 -26.29 -5.40 -10.75
C ARG A 104 -26.91 -5.45 -12.14
N THR A 105 -26.08 -5.48 -13.18
CA THR A 105 -26.56 -5.44 -14.55
C THR A 105 -26.14 -6.67 -15.37
N ALA A 106 -25.49 -7.64 -14.73
CA ALA A 106 -24.99 -8.81 -15.44
C ALA A 106 -26.08 -9.80 -15.75
N THR A 107 -25.90 -10.54 -16.84
CA THR A 107 -26.78 -11.68 -17.14
C THR A 107 -26.55 -12.77 -16.09
N ARG A 108 -27.44 -13.75 -16.06
CA ARG A 108 -27.31 -14.82 -15.09
C ARG A 108 -26.00 -15.59 -15.23
N GLU A 109 -25.60 -15.86 -16.47
CA GLU A 109 -24.33 -16.56 -16.71
C GLU A 109 -23.15 -15.72 -16.25
N ALA A 110 -23.20 -14.42 -16.53
CA ALA A 110 -22.14 -13.52 -16.08
C ALA A 110 -22.12 -13.43 -14.56
N GLN A 111 -23.29 -13.41 -13.91
CA GLN A 111 -23.35 -13.40 -12.46
C GLN A 111 -22.68 -14.61 -11.83
N ASP A 112 -22.88 -15.79 -12.43
CA ASP A 112 -22.24 -16.99 -11.92
C ASP A 112 -20.73 -16.92 -12.02
N ALA A 113 -20.23 -16.42 -13.15
CA ALA A 113 -18.78 -16.27 -13.33
C ALA A 113 -18.21 -15.23 -12.36
N LEU A 114 -18.91 -14.12 -12.18
CA LEU A 114 -18.47 -13.07 -11.25
C LEU A 114 -18.48 -13.57 -9.81
N MET A 115 -19.48 -14.37 -9.45
CA MET A 115 -19.54 -14.93 -8.10
C MET A 115 -18.37 -15.86 -7.82
N ARG A 116 -17.98 -16.68 -8.81
CA ARG A 116 -16.82 -17.54 -8.65
C ARG A 116 -15.55 -16.72 -8.45
N GLU A 117 -15.37 -15.68 -9.26
CA GLU A 117 -14.21 -14.82 -9.13
C GLU A 117 -14.21 -14.17 -7.76
N ARG A 118 -15.35 -13.68 -7.29
CA ARG A 118 -15.46 -13.06 -5.98
C ARG A 118 -15.06 -14.01 -4.86
N LEU A 119 -15.52 -15.24 -4.92
CA LEU A 119 -15.19 -16.23 -3.89
C LEU A 119 -13.69 -16.52 -3.87
N ASP A 120 -13.08 -16.61 -5.04
CA ASP A 120 -11.63 -16.82 -5.13
C ASP A 120 -10.87 -15.64 -4.56
N LEU A 121 -11.32 -14.41 -4.85
CA LEU A 121 -10.68 -13.22 -4.33
C LEU A 121 -10.81 -13.12 -2.82
N GLU A 122 -11.98 -13.43 -2.28
CA GLU A 122 -12.21 -13.41 -0.85
C GLU A 122 -11.37 -14.46 -0.12
N ALA A 123 -11.18 -15.62 -0.75
CA ALA A 123 -10.30 -16.64 -0.19
C ALA A 123 -8.87 -16.17 -0.17
N GLU A 124 -8.42 -15.47 -1.21
CA GLU A 124 -7.08 -14.94 -1.27
C GLU A 124 -6.87 -13.83 -0.23
N ILE A 125 -7.86 -12.97 -0.03
CA ILE A 125 -7.80 -11.94 1.00
C ILE A 125 -7.62 -12.59 2.38
N ARG A 126 -8.36 -13.65 2.67
CA ARG A 126 -8.23 -14.35 3.94
C ARG A 126 -6.85 -14.98 4.09
N ARG A 127 -6.28 -15.47 3.01
CA ARG A 127 -4.94 -16.06 3.04
C ARG A 127 -3.88 -15.00 3.35
N LEU A 128 -4.02 -13.82 2.76
CA LEU A 128 -3.05 -12.74 2.96
C LEU A 128 -3.16 -12.11 4.34
N MET A 129 -4.35 -12.12 4.92
CA MET A 129 -4.60 -11.48 6.22
C MET A 129 -5.30 -12.46 7.15
N PRO A 130 -4.64 -13.57 7.52
CA PRO A 130 -5.30 -14.62 8.30
C PRO A 130 -5.70 -14.17 9.69
N MET A 131 -5.08 -13.13 10.23
CA MET A 131 -5.42 -12.63 11.55
C MET A 131 -6.56 -11.63 11.51
N ARG A 132 -7.00 -11.25 10.31
CA ARG A 132 -8.07 -10.29 10.16
C ARG A 132 -9.40 -10.92 10.52
N SER A 133 -10.08 -10.33 11.49
CA SER A 133 -11.36 -10.84 11.93
C SER A 133 -12.45 -10.37 10.98
N PRO A 134 -13.23 -11.27 10.39
CA PRO A 134 -14.30 -10.86 9.47
C PRO A 134 -15.42 -10.20 10.25
N ARG A 135 -15.81 -9.00 9.79
CA ARG A 135 -16.98 -8.32 10.28
C ARG A 135 -17.00 -8.11 11.75
N GLY A 136 -15.91 -7.88 12.35
CA GLY A 136 -15.88 -7.66 13.77
C GLY A 136 -16.37 -8.86 14.55
N ARG A 137 -16.22 -10.03 14.02
CA ARG A 137 -16.64 -11.23 14.69
C ARG A 137 -15.99 -11.32 16.05
N PRO A 138 -16.79 -11.51 17.10
CA PRO A 138 -16.23 -11.58 18.44
C PRO A 138 -15.39 -12.82 18.62
N LYS A 139 -14.52 -12.74 19.57
CA LYS A 139 -13.78 -13.91 19.94
C LYS A 139 -14.66 -14.87 20.59
N ALA A 140 -14.53 -16.02 20.25
CA ALA A 140 -15.35 -17.03 20.88
C ALA A 140 -14.93 -17.24 22.32
#